data_68485da2f6f18fcca9d1a7a29b10ebb7
#
_entry.id   68485da2f6f18fcca9d1a7a29b10ebb7
#
_cell.length_a   1.000
_cell.length_b   1.000
_cell.length_c   1.000
_cell.angle_alpha   90.00
_cell.angle_beta   90.00
_cell.angle_gamma   90.00
#
_symmetry.space_group_name_H-M   'P 1'
#
loop_
_entity.id
_entity.type
_entity.pdbx_description
1 polymer ?
#
loop_
_entity_poly.entity_id
_entity_poly.type
_entity_poly.pdbx_seq_one_letter_code
_entity_poly.pdbx_strand_id
1 'polypeptide(L)'
;NTTESINLVAYSYGLSHVKAGDEILVSIMEHHSNLLPWQMVARTTGAVLRFMECRQDGSLNLDEVREQITEKTRIVAITQVSNVLGRVNPVKEIAAMAHEKNAVVVVDGAQSTPHMAVNVQELDADFFAFSGHKIFGPMGIGVLYGKKDLLKAMPPFLSGGEMIESVSREGAKYAELPHKFEAGTVNAAGAVGLHAAIDYVQKIGFAAMQEQELKV
;
A
#
# COMPACT_ATOMS: atom_id res chain seq x y z
N ASN A 1 -1.55 -3.97 10.15
CA ASN A 1 -1.21 -2.55 10.00
C ASN A 1 -0.58 -2.28 8.62
N THR A 2 -0.37 -1.01 8.27
CA THR A 2 0.25 -0.60 7.00
C THR A 2 1.59 -1.27 6.75
N THR A 3 2.44 -1.39 7.77
CA THR A 3 3.77 -2.02 7.64
C THR A 3 3.65 -3.46 7.17
N GLU A 4 2.80 -4.26 7.80
CA GLU A 4 2.59 -5.66 7.40
C GLU A 4 1.96 -5.75 6.02
N SER A 5 0.99 -4.90 5.70
CA SER A 5 0.34 -4.83 4.40
C SER A 5 1.33 -4.55 3.26
N ILE A 6 2.23 -3.56 3.42
CA ILE A 6 3.25 -3.25 2.41
C ILE A 6 4.29 -4.37 2.33
N ASN A 7 4.69 -4.98 3.46
CA ASN A 7 5.56 -6.16 3.44
C ASN A 7 4.90 -7.34 2.71
N LEU A 8 3.60 -7.58 2.91
CA LEU A 8 2.86 -8.60 2.15
C LEU A 8 2.99 -8.35 0.64
N VAL A 9 2.76 -7.12 0.18
CA VAL A 9 2.93 -6.77 -1.25
C VAL A 9 4.37 -6.97 -1.69
N ALA A 10 5.35 -6.53 -0.90
CA ALA A 10 6.78 -6.66 -1.23
C ALA A 10 7.22 -8.14 -1.35
N TYR A 11 6.86 -8.98 -0.38
CA TYR A 11 7.22 -10.40 -0.38
C TYR A 11 6.43 -11.21 -1.42
N SER A 12 5.14 -10.96 -1.56
CA SER A 12 4.29 -11.76 -2.46
C SER A 12 4.36 -11.24 -3.90
N TYR A 13 4.13 -9.94 -4.15
CA TYR A 13 4.20 -9.37 -5.49
C TYR A 13 5.64 -9.04 -5.88
N GLY A 14 6.35 -8.27 -5.06
CA GLY A 14 7.68 -7.76 -5.39
C GLY A 14 8.66 -8.88 -5.73
N LEU A 15 8.85 -9.86 -4.85
CA LEU A 15 9.81 -10.95 -5.09
C LEU A 15 9.41 -11.89 -6.24
N SER A 16 8.13 -11.97 -6.61
CA SER A 16 7.68 -12.85 -7.70
C SER A 16 7.61 -12.18 -9.07
N HIS A 17 7.54 -10.85 -9.15
CA HIS A 17 7.36 -10.13 -10.41
C HIS A 17 8.54 -9.21 -10.78
N VAL A 18 9.36 -8.80 -9.82
CA VAL A 18 10.51 -7.94 -10.05
C VAL A 18 11.76 -8.78 -10.30
N LYS A 19 12.56 -8.40 -11.30
CA LYS A 19 13.77 -9.14 -11.75
C LYS A 19 14.98 -8.22 -11.76
N ALA A 20 16.16 -8.81 -11.92
CA ALA A 20 17.40 -8.06 -12.06
C ALA A 20 17.34 -7.06 -13.25
N GLY A 21 17.69 -5.82 -12.97
CA GLY A 21 17.65 -4.71 -13.93
C GLY A 21 16.29 -4.03 -14.07
N ASP A 22 15.21 -4.54 -13.45
CA ASP A 22 13.97 -3.79 -13.29
C ASP A 22 14.17 -2.64 -12.28
N GLU A 23 13.25 -1.68 -12.28
CA GLU A 23 13.31 -0.50 -11.42
C GLU A 23 12.11 -0.47 -10.45
N ILE A 24 12.40 -0.08 -9.21
CA ILE A 24 11.41 0.26 -8.18
C ILE A 24 11.59 1.74 -7.89
N LEU A 25 10.54 2.54 -8.07
CA LEU A 25 10.57 3.99 -7.84
C LEU A 25 9.80 4.33 -6.57
N VAL A 26 10.46 5.00 -5.62
CA VAL A 26 9.85 5.44 -4.35
C VAL A 26 10.04 6.94 -4.17
N SER A 27 9.19 7.61 -3.39
CA SER A 27 9.48 9.00 -3.05
C SER A 27 10.51 9.11 -1.92
N ILE A 28 11.27 10.22 -1.90
CA ILE A 28 12.22 10.49 -0.81
C ILE A 28 11.52 10.72 0.54
N MET A 29 10.22 11.03 0.52
CA MET A 29 9.44 11.34 1.72
C MET A 29 8.72 10.13 2.34
N GLU A 30 9.01 8.92 1.86
CA GLU A 30 8.34 7.71 2.35
C GLU A 30 8.64 7.45 3.83
N HIS A 31 7.61 7.03 4.55
CA HIS A 31 7.82 6.39 5.85
C HIS A 31 8.64 5.10 5.67
N HIS A 32 9.45 4.74 6.65
CA HIS A 32 10.30 3.53 6.61
C HIS A 32 9.53 2.27 6.22
N SER A 33 8.25 2.18 6.57
CA SER A 33 7.38 1.05 6.20
C SER A 33 7.14 0.94 4.70
N ASN A 34 7.25 2.05 3.94
CA ASN A 34 7.13 2.08 2.49
C ASN A 34 8.47 2.32 1.77
N LEU A 35 9.58 2.18 2.46
CA LEU A 35 10.94 2.25 1.91
C LEU A 35 11.69 0.93 2.09
N LEU A 36 11.78 0.44 3.34
CA LEU A 36 12.63 -0.72 3.66
C LEU A 36 12.22 -2.02 2.95
N PRO A 37 10.92 -2.33 2.77
CA PRO A 37 10.51 -3.49 2.00
C PRO A 37 11.00 -3.45 0.55
N TRP A 38 11.00 -2.27 -0.07
CA TRP A 38 11.46 -2.11 -1.47
C TRP A 38 12.99 -2.20 -1.58
N GLN A 39 13.73 -1.73 -0.57
CA GLN A 39 15.18 -1.99 -0.48
C GLN A 39 15.48 -3.49 -0.37
N MET A 40 14.68 -4.23 0.38
CA MET A 40 14.80 -5.68 0.50
C MET A 40 14.52 -6.36 -0.86
N VAL A 41 13.42 -6.01 -1.53
CA VAL A 41 13.09 -6.54 -2.87
C VAL A 41 14.22 -6.25 -3.85
N ALA A 42 14.68 -5.00 -3.93
CA ALA A 42 15.75 -4.60 -4.86
C ALA A 42 17.04 -5.40 -4.62
N ARG A 43 17.47 -5.57 -3.36
CA ARG A 43 18.65 -6.36 -3.02
C ARG A 43 18.50 -7.84 -3.36
N THR A 44 17.30 -8.40 -3.14
CA THR A 44 17.06 -9.84 -3.36
C THR A 44 16.96 -10.17 -4.85
N THR A 45 16.35 -9.30 -5.64
CA THR A 45 16.08 -9.54 -7.07
C THR A 45 17.16 -9.01 -7.99
N GLY A 46 18.03 -8.11 -7.51
CA GLY A 46 18.97 -7.37 -8.35
C GLY A 46 18.33 -6.19 -9.11
N ALA A 47 17.15 -5.76 -8.70
CA ALA A 47 16.50 -4.57 -9.23
C ALA A 47 17.16 -3.29 -8.70
N VAL A 48 16.89 -2.17 -9.38
CA VAL A 48 17.41 -0.85 -9.04
C VAL A 48 16.35 -0.08 -8.27
N LEU A 49 16.66 0.34 -7.04
CA LEU A 49 15.82 1.26 -6.30
C LEU A 49 16.16 2.70 -6.70
N ARG A 50 15.14 3.46 -7.11
CA ARG A 50 15.27 4.87 -7.53
C ARG A 50 14.37 5.74 -6.67
N PHE A 51 14.69 7.04 -6.59
CA PHE A 51 13.99 7.99 -5.73
C PHE A 51 13.40 9.14 -6.53
N MET A 52 12.13 9.48 -6.27
CA MET A 52 11.52 10.75 -6.66
C MET A 52 11.91 11.79 -5.61
N GLU A 53 12.69 12.78 -6.02
CA GLU A 53 13.05 13.90 -5.17
C GLU A 53 11.88 14.88 -5.03
N CYS A 54 11.78 15.53 -3.88
CA CYS A 54 10.79 16.59 -3.67
C CYS A 54 11.46 17.98 -3.69
N ARG A 55 10.68 18.98 -4.05
CA ARG A 55 11.08 20.39 -3.93
C ARG A 55 11.17 20.82 -2.47
N GLN A 56 11.68 21.99 -2.23
CA GLN A 56 11.84 22.55 -0.86
C GLN A 56 10.50 22.68 -0.12
N ASP A 57 9.39 22.87 -0.84
CA ASP A 57 8.03 22.90 -0.29
C ASP A 57 7.40 21.51 -0.10
N GLY A 58 8.16 20.46 -0.33
CA GLY A 58 7.70 19.05 -0.28
C GLY A 58 6.88 18.59 -1.48
N SER A 59 6.67 19.42 -2.52
CA SER A 59 5.95 19.00 -3.73
C SER A 59 6.81 18.15 -4.64
N LEU A 60 6.19 17.21 -5.35
CA LEU A 60 6.81 16.47 -6.44
C LEU A 60 6.66 17.24 -7.76
N ASN A 61 7.70 17.26 -8.59
CA ASN A 61 7.62 17.76 -9.95
C ASN A 61 7.12 16.63 -10.87
N LEU A 62 5.89 16.74 -11.36
CA LEU A 62 5.28 15.69 -12.19
C LEU A 62 6.02 15.45 -13.53
N ASP A 63 6.66 16.45 -14.10
CA ASP A 63 7.45 16.26 -15.32
C ASP A 63 8.69 15.40 -15.03
N GLU A 64 9.39 15.68 -13.92
CA GLU A 64 10.53 14.87 -13.47
C GLU A 64 10.10 13.44 -13.08
N VAL A 65 8.95 13.28 -12.42
CA VAL A 65 8.39 11.97 -12.11
C VAL A 65 8.08 11.19 -13.38
N ARG A 66 7.49 11.83 -14.40
CA ARG A 66 7.21 11.21 -15.71
C ARG A 66 8.48 10.72 -16.40
N GLU A 67 9.56 11.51 -16.36
CA GLU A 67 10.86 11.12 -16.93
C GLU A 67 11.52 9.97 -16.17
N GLN A 68 11.26 9.87 -14.84
CA GLN A 68 11.80 8.80 -14.00
C GLN A 68 11.07 7.47 -14.18
N ILE A 69 9.80 7.47 -14.58
CA ILE A 69 9.03 6.25 -14.86
C ILE A 69 9.39 5.74 -16.25
N THR A 70 10.13 4.63 -16.33
CA THR A 70 10.67 4.06 -17.55
C THR A 70 9.99 2.73 -17.91
N GLU A 71 10.32 2.16 -19.06
CA GLU A 71 9.89 0.81 -19.46
C GLU A 71 10.42 -0.30 -18.54
N LYS A 72 11.40 0.01 -17.67
CA LYS A 72 11.95 -0.91 -16.68
C LYS A 72 11.25 -0.78 -15.32
N THR A 73 10.49 0.28 -15.09
CA THR A 73 9.76 0.50 -13.85
C THR A 73 8.69 -0.58 -13.69
N ARG A 74 8.72 -1.30 -12.57
CA ARG A 74 7.73 -2.34 -12.21
C ARG A 74 6.85 -1.93 -11.07
N ILE A 75 7.39 -1.15 -10.15
CA ILE A 75 6.68 -0.69 -8.96
C ILE A 75 6.96 0.80 -8.77
N VAL A 76 5.88 1.55 -8.51
CA VAL A 76 5.93 2.90 -7.96
C VAL A 76 5.30 2.85 -6.58
N ALA A 77 6.07 3.13 -5.53
CA ALA A 77 5.58 3.15 -4.16
C ALA A 77 5.58 4.59 -3.63
N ILE A 78 4.41 5.05 -3.18
CA ILE A 78 4.23 6.44 -2.79
C ILE A 78 3.26 6.59 -1.61
N THR A 79 3.60 7.44 -0.64
CA THR A 79 2.66 7.86 0.39
C THR A 79 1.66 8.86 -0.19
N GLN A 80 0.37 8.69 0.13
CA GLN A 80 -0.64 9.67 -0.29
C GLN A 80 -0.52 10.97 0.49
N VAL A 81 -0.23 10.88 1.80
CA VAL A 81 0.05 12.04 2.67
C VAL A 81 1.31 11.77 3.47
N SER A 82 2.30 12.65 3.37
CA SER A 82 3.55 12.50 4.13
C SER A 82 3.31 12.67 5.63
N ASN A 83 3.81 11.73 6.42
CA ASN A 83 3.75 11.78 7.88
C ASN A 83 4.64 12.87 8.50
N VAL A 84 5.59 13.41 7.76
CA VAL A 84 6.51 14.45 8.22
C VAL A 84 6.11 15.82 7.69
N LEU A 85 5.79 15.90 6.39
CA LEU A 85 5.53 17.16 5.70
C LEU A 85 4.04 17.55 5.68
N GLY A 86 3.12 16.60 5.97
CA GLY A 86 1.69 16.80 5.79
C GLY A 86 1.27 17.03 4.32
N ARG A 87 2.19 16.85 3.37
CA ARG A 87 1.96 17.10 1.95
C ARG A 87 1.10 15.99 1.34
N VAL A 88 0.04 16.38 0.65
CA VAL A 88 -0.79 15.48 -0.17
C VAL A 88 -0.12 15.33 -1.53
N ASN A 89 0.21 14.09 -1.89
CA ASN A 89 0.83 13.76 -3.17
C ASN A 89 -0.21 13.51 -4.27
N PRO A 90 0.10 13.84 -5.53
CA PRO A 90 -0.77 13.66 -6.69
C PRO A 90 -0.76 12.19 -7.15
N VAL A 91 -1.29 11.29 -6.31
CA VAL A 91 -1.25 9.83 -6.53
C VAL A 91 -1.93 9.43 -7.83
N LYS A 92 -3.08 10.04 -8.16
CA LYS A 92 -3.85 9.72 -9.37
C LYS A 92 -3.05 9.99 -10.64
N GLU A 93 -2.39 11.14 -10.70
CA GLU A 93 -1.56 11.53 -11.84
C GLU A 93 -0.34 10.60 -11.98
N ILE A 94 0.29 10.25 -10.85
CA ILE A 94 1.43 9.33 -10.81
C ILE A 94 0.99 7.92 -11.21
N ALA A 95 -0.18 7.47 -10.76
CA ALA A 95 -0.73 6.18 -11.14
C ALA A 95 -0.97 6.09 -12.65
N ALA A 96 -1.54 7.13 -13.25
CA ALA A 96 -1.73 7.18 -14.70
C ALA A 96 -0.40 7.05 -15.46
N MET A 97 0.65 7.78 -15.03
CA MET A 97 1.99 7.69 -15.65
C MET A 97 2.61 6.30 -15.47
N ALA A 98 2.46 5.69 -14.30
CA ALA A 98 2.97 4.36 -14.02
C ALA A 98 2.29 3.29 -14.88
N HIS A 99 0.97 3.37 -15.02
CA HIS A 99 0.19 2.43 -15.82
C HIS A 99 0.49 2.54 -17.32
N GLU A 100 0.84 3.71 -17.85
CA GLU A 100 1.36 3.88 -19.23
C GLU A 100 2.59 3.01 -19.51
N LYS A 101 3.36 2.67 -18.45
CA LYS A 101 4.56 1.81 -18.49
C LYS A 101 4.35 0.41 -17.91
N ASN A 102 3.09 0.03 -17.65
CA ASN A 102 2.73 -1.24 -16.99
C ASN A 102 3.38 -1.45 -15.61
N ALA A 103 3.70 -0.37 -14.91
CA ALA A 103 4.16 -0.40 -13.53
C ALA A 103 2.96 -0.43 -12.57
N VAL A 104 3.11 -1.16 -11.46
CA VAL A 104 2.11 -1.27 -10.38
C VAL A 104 2.33 -0.16 -9.35
N VAL A 105 1.24 0.43 -8.86
CA VAL A 105 1.28 1.52 -7.88
C VAL A 105 0.85 1.05 -6.51
N VAL A 106 1.75 1.19 -5.53
CA VAL A 106 1.54 0.85 -4.12
C VAL A 106 1.43 2.13 -3.32
N VAL A 107 0.28 2.35 -2.71
CA VAL A 107 -0.03 3.59 -1.98
C VAL A 107 -0.03 3.34 -0.47
N ASP A 108 0.84 4.06 0.24
CA ASP A 108 0.76 4.17 1.69
C ASP A 108 -0.30 5.22 2.06
N GLY A 109 -1.46 4.73 2.53
CA GLY A 109 -2.59 5.54 2.97
C GLY A 109 -2.64 5.75 4.48
N ALA A 110 -1.55 5.48 5.20
CA ALA A 110 -1.54 5.54 6.66
C ALA A 110 -1.91 6.91 7.23
N GLN A 111 -1.54 7.99 6.53
CA GLN A 111 -1.86 9.36 6.95
C GLN A 111 -3.04 9.98 6.17
N SER A 112 -3.39 9.47 5.00
CA SER A 112 -4.55 9.99 4.28
C SER A 112 -5.87 9.51 4.87
N THR A 113 -5.96 8.22 5.20
CA THR A 113 -7.20 7.60 5.69
C THR A 113 -7.79 8.27 6.94
N PRO A 114 -7.00 8.73 7.96
CA PRO A 114 -7.57 9.45 9.10
C PRO A 114 -8.00 10.89 8.80
N HIS A 115 -7.50 11.53 7.76
CA HIS A 115 -7.68 12.97 7.53
C HIS A 115 -8.54 13.33 6.32
N MET A 116 -8.77 12.38 5.38
CA MET A 116 -9.52 12.65 4.17
C MET A 116 -10.28 11.42 3.67
N ALA A 117 -11.37 11.67 2.95
CA ALA A 117 -12.05 10.59 2.25
C ALA A 117 -11.16 10.03 1.12
N VAL A 118 -11.01 8.72 1.09
CA VAL A 118 -10.21 8.02 0.08
C VAL A 118 -11.10 7.14 -0.77
N ASN A 119 -11.00 7.30 -2.10
CA ASN A 119 -11.59 6.39 -3.06
C ASN A 119 -10.46 5.73 -3.87
N VAL A 120 -10.18 4.47 -3.58
CA VAL A 120 -9.08 3.71 -4.21
C VAL A 120 -9.28 3.51 -5.72
N GLN A 121 -10.53 3.50 -6.19
CA GLN A 121 -10.85 3.40 -7.62
C GLN A 121 -10.56 4.71 -8.35
N GLU A 122 -10.87 5.86 -7.74
CA GLU A 122 -10.56 7.18 -8.31
C GLU A 122 -9.06 7.48 -8.31
N LEU A 123 -8.34 6.98 -7.30
CA LEU A 123 -6.86 7.05 -7.25
C LEU A 123 -6.22 6.13 -8.28
N ASP A 124 -6.95 5.13 -8.74
CA ASP A 124 -6.46 4.01 -9.57
C ASP A 124 -5.25 3.29 -8.93
N ALA A 125 -5.22 3.22 -7.59
CA ALA A 125 -4.21 2.50 -6.87
C ALA A 125 -4.31 0.99 -7.13
N ASP A 126 -3.19 0.32 -7.36
CA ASP A 126 -3.13 -1.13 -7.49
C ASP A 126 -3.14 -1.82 -6.13
N PHE A 127 -2.42 -1.23 -5.18
CA PHE A 127 -2.46 -1.58 -3.76
C PHE A 127 -2.58 -0.32 -2.92
N PHE A 128 -3.37 -0.39 -1.86
CA PHE A 128 -3.54 0.69 -0.89
C PHE A 128 -3.57 0.11 0.52
N ALA A 129 -2.77 0.66 1.43
CA ALA A 129 -2.66 0.13 2.79
C ALA A 129 -2.86 1.21 3.85
N PHE A 130 -3.56 0.87 4.93
CA PHE A 130 -3.68 1.74 6.10
C PHE A 130 -3.72 0.98 7.42
N SER A 131 -3.54 1.70 8.52
CA SER A 131 -3.49 1.18 9.88
C SER A 131 -4.70 1.60 10.70
N GLY A 132 -5.33 0.64 11.38
CA GLY A 132 -6.51 0.88 12.21
C GLY A 132 -6.27 1.89 13.34
N HIS A 133 -5.12 1.83 14.02
CA HIS A 133 -4.80 2.71 15.14
C HIS A 133 -4.67 4.21 14.76
N LYS A 134 -4.52 4.53 13.47
CA LYS A 134 -4.48 5.91 12.99
C LYS A 134 -5.87 6.48 12.68
N ILE A 135 -6.87 5.61 12.53
CA ILE A 135 -8.27 5.99 12.29
C ILE A 135 -9.15 5.62 13.51
N PHE A 136 -8.66 5.92 14.72
CA PHE A 136 -9.31 5.65 16.02
C PHE A 136 -9.59 4.18 16.32
N GLY A 137 -9.12 3.26 15.50
CA GLY A 137 -9.26 1.82 15.68
C GLY A 137 -8.21 1.20 16.60
N PRO A 138 -8.30 -0.08 16.88
CA PRO A 138 -7.34 -0.80 17.72
C PRO A 138 -5.95 -0.87 17.06
N MET A 139 -4.92 -1.02 17.89
CA MET A 139 -3.60 -1.46 17.44
C MET A 139 -3.65 -2.90 16.92
N GLY A 140 -2.68 -3.28 16.06
CA GLY A 140 -2.56 -4.65 15.57
C GLY A 140 -3.54 -5.04 14.47
N ILE A 141 -4.28 -4.06 13.90
CA ILE A 141 -5.12 -4.26 12.72
C ILE A 141 -4.88 -3.18 11.67
N GLY A 142 -5.11 -3.53 10.43
CA GLY A 142 -5.05 -2.64 9.27
C GLY A 142 -5.69 -3.30 8.07
N VAL A 143 -5.69 -2.61 6.94
CA VAL A 143 -6.31 -3.07 5.72
C VAL A 143 -5.33 -2.96 4.57
N LEU A 144 -5.29 -3.98 3.74
CA LEU A 144 -4.69 -3.95 2.40
C LEU A 144 -5.81 -4.10 1.36
N TYR A 145 -5.98 -3.06 0.55
CA TYR A 145 -6.70 -3.16 -0.69
C TYR A 145 -5.74 -3.58 -1.80
N GLY A 146 -6.20 -4.41 -2.73
CA GLY A 146 -5.48 -4.74 -3.95
C GLY A 146 -6.44 -5.03 -5.10
N LYS A 147 -6.05 -4.68 -6.34
CA LYS A 147 -6.79 -5.07 -7.54
C LYS A 147 -6.87 -6.60 -7.62
N LYS A 148 -8.05 -7.12 -7.84
CA LYS A 148 -8.36 -8.56 -7.74
C LYS A 148 -7.43 -9.45 -8.55
N ASP A 149 -7.08 -9.05 -9.77
CA ASP A 149 -6.25 -9.88 -10.65
C ASP A 149 -4.80 -9.92 -10.17
N LEU A 150 -4.28 -8.83 -9.60
CA LEU A 150 -2.97 -8.80 -8.96
C LEU A 150 -2.95 -9.72 -7.73
N LEU A 151 -3.95 -9.61 -6.85
CA LEU A 151 -4.06 -10.48 -5.68
C LEU A 151 -4.16 -11.97 -6.05
N LYS A 152 -4.87 -12.30 -7.15
CA LYS A 152 -4.94 -13.68 -7.64
C LYS A 152 -3.60 -14.21 -8.12
N ALA A 153 -2.81 -13.38 -8.81
CA ALA A 153 -1.51 -13.75 -9.35
C ALA A 153 -0.41 -13.87 -8.28
N MET A 154 -0.54 -13.18 -7.14
CA MET A 154 0.43 -13.22 -6.06
C MET A 154 0.44 -14.57 -5.33
N PRO A 155 1.61 -15.11 -4.92
CA PRO A 155 1.67 -16.17 -3.93
C PRO A 155 1.18 -15.67 -2.56
N PRO A 156 0.77 -16.56 -1.64
CA PRO A 156 0.43 -16.17 -0.28
C PRO A 156 1.65 -15.60 0.45
N PHE A 157 1.40 -14.72 1.42
CA PHE A 157 2.45 -14.13 2.26
C PHE A 157 2.82 -15.06 3.44
N LEU A 158 1.81 -15.50 4.18
CA LEU A 158 1.95 -16.46 5.27
C LEU A 158 1.33 -17.79 4.86
N SER A 159 1.83 -18.87 5.43
CA SER A 159 1.29 -20.22 5.23
C SER A 159 0.81 -20.79 6.56
N GLY A 160 -0.40 -21.34 6.59
CA GLY A 160 -0.99 -21.88 7.81
C GLY A 160 -2.40 -22.42 7.58
N GLY A 161 -3.15 -22.57 8.65
CA GLY A 161 -4.57 -22.91 8.59
C GLY A 161 -5.40 -21.78 7.96
N GLU A 162 -6.65 -22.05 7.62
CA GLU A 162 -7.67 -21.15 7.08
C GLU A 162 -7.39 -20.63 5.65
N MET A 163 -6.13 -20.47 5.24
CA MET A 163 -5.76 -19.91 3.93
C MET A 163 -5.71 -20.94 2.79
N ILE A 164 -6.08 -22.18 3.05
CA ILE A 164 -6.09 -23.31 2.11
C ILE A 164 -7.50 -23.86 1.89
N GLU A 165 -7.77 -24.39 0.69
CA GLU A 165 -8.94 -25.19 0.39
C GLU A 165 -8.67 -26.67 0.66
N SER A 166 -7.48 -27.15 0.27
CA SER A 166 -7.04 -28.52 0.50
C SER A 166 -5.52 -28.60 0.61
N VAL A 167 -5.02 -29.64 1.28
CA VAL A 167 -3.59 -29.94 1.41
C VAL A 167 -3.32 -31.42 1.18
N SER A 168 -2.21 -31.71 0.50
CA SER A 168 -1.66 -33.04 0.32
C SER A 168 -0.20 -33.07 0.77
N ARG A 169 0.47 -34.23 0.57
CA ARG A 169 1.91 -34.33 0.85
C ARG A 169 2.77 -33.55 -0.14
N GLU A 170 2.27 -33.33 -1.35
CA GLU A 170 2.97 -32.68 -2.46
C GLU A 170 2.74 -31.17 -2.49
N GLY A 171 1.66 -30.66 -1.86
CA GLY A 171 1.35 -29.25 -1.89
C GLY A 171 -0.03 -28.90 -1.36
N ALA A 172 -0.44 -27.65 -1.57
CA ALA A 172 -1.72 -27.13 -1.13
C ALA A 172 -2.42 -26.37 -2.25
N LYS A 173 -3.75 -26.46 -2.27
CA LYS A 173 -4.63 -25.56 -3.01
C LYS A 173 -5.06 -24.45 -2.08
N TYR A 174 -4.77 -23.21 -2.47
CA TYR A 174 -5.10 -22.03 -1.66
C TYR A 174 -6.59 -21.69 -1.75
N ALA A 175 -7.11 -21.12 -0.66
CA ALA A 175 -8.47 -20.62 -0.60
C ALA A 175 -8.66 -19.43 -1.54
N GLU A 176 -9.93 -19.11 -1.83
CA GLU A 176 -10.31 -17.93 -2.59
C GLU A 176 -9.96 -16.64 -1.81
N LEU A 177 -9.84 -15.53 -2.55
CA LEU A 177 -9.66 -14.21 -1.96
C LEU A 177 -10.88 -13.83 -1.08
N PRO A 178 -10.69 -13.20 0.07
CA PRO A 178 -9.41 -12.72 0.65
C PRO A 178 -8.66 -13.76 1.48
N HIS A 179 -9.26 -14.92 1.78
CA HIS A 179 -8.75 -15.92 2.73
C HIS A 179 -7.35 -16.44 2.40
N LYS A 180 -6.96 -16.47 1.12
CA LYS A 180 -5.60 -16.80 0.67
C LYS A 180 -4.50 -16.03 1.41
N PHE A 181 -4.78 -14.81 1.86
CA PHE A 181 -3.83 -13.94 2.56
C PHE A 181 -4.10 -13.84 4.07
N GLU A 182 -5.03 -14.64 4.59
CA GLU A 182 -5.46 -14.61 5.98
C GLU A 182 -5.11 -15.95 6.67
N ALA A 183 -3.81 -16.19 6.91
CA ALA A 183 -3.35 -17.43 7.51
C ALA A 183 -3.50 -17.41 9.04
N GLY A 184 -4.00 -18.53 9.60
CA GLY A 184 -4.20 -18.72 11.03
C GLY A 184 -5.49 -18.04 11.53
N THR A 185 -5.71 -18.08 12.84
CA THR A 185 -6.86 -17.44 13.47
C THR A 185 -6.76 -15.92 13.31
N VAL A 186 -7.72 -15.34 12.60
CA VAL A 186 -7.73 -13.90 12.31
C VAL A 186 -8.04 -13.05 13.54
N ASN A 187 -7.60 -11.79 13.52
CA ASN A 187 -7.86 -10.82 14.58
C ASN A 187 -9.30 -10.29 14.53
N ALA A 188 -10.27 -11.16 14.88
CA ALA A 188 -11.70 -10.82 14.82
C ALA A 188 -12.06 -9.66 15.77
N ALA A 189 -11.48 -9.61 16.97
CA ALA A 189 -11.71 -8.52 17.92
C ALA A 189 -11.22 -7.17 17.36
N GLY A 190 -10.05 -7.16 16.72
CA GLY A 190 -9.51 -5.99 16.03
C GLY A 190 -10.41 -5.54 14.88
N ALA A 191 -10.95 -6.48 14.09
CA ALA A 191 -11.86 -6.17 12.98
C ALA A 191 -13.16 -5.52 13.46
N VAL A 192 -13.78 -6.02 14.54
CA VAL A 192 -14.95 -5.42 15.17
C VAL A 192 -14.64 -4.00 15.68
N GLY A 193 -13.49 -3.83 16.35
CA GLY A 193 -13.05 -2.51 16.80
C GLY A 193 -12.78 -1.52 15.66
N LEU A 194 -12.20 -1.99 14.56
CA LEU A 194 -11.98 -1.16 13.37
C LEU A 194 -13.29 -0.76 12.71
N HIS A 195 -14.28 -1.67 12.63
CA HIS A 195 -15.61 -1.36 12.13
C HIS A 195 -16.26 -0.22 12.94
N ALA A 196 -16.25 -0.34 14.28
CA ALA A 196 -16.77 0.72 15.15
C ALA A 196 -16.06 2.07 14.96
N ALA A 197 -14.74 2.05 14.74
CA ALA A 197 -13.97 3.25 14.47
C ALA A 197 -14.35 3.89 13.12
N ILE A 198 -14.57 3.11 12.08
CA ILE A 198 -15.03 3.58 10.76
C ILE A 198 -16.42 4.23 10.90
N ASP A 199 -17.35 3.59 11.59
CA ASP A 199 -18.69 4.16 11.85
C ASP A 199 -18.60 5.49 12.60
N TYR A 200 -17.71 5.59 13.59
CA TYR A 200 -17.46 6.82 14.33
C TYR A 200 -16.97 7.95 13.43
N VAL A 201 -15.96 7.69 12.57
CA VAL A 201 -15.42 8.67 11.61
C VAL A 201 -16.50 9.08 10.61
N GLN A 202 -17.27 8.14 10.06
CA GLN A 202 -18.35 8.43 9.13
C GLN A 202 -19.46 9.29 9.76
N LYS A 203 -19.74 9.06 11.03
CA LYS A 203 -20.75 9.87 11.77
C LYS A 203 -20.29 11.31 11.98
N ILE A 204 -19.00 11.56 12.26
CA ILE A 204 -18.44 12.91 12.36
C ILE A 204 -18.35 13.55 10.98
N GLY A 205 -17.84 12.80 10.01
CA GLY A 205 -17.59 13.25 8.64
C GLY A 205 -16.26 14.01 8.49
N PHE A 206 -15.58 13.76 7.38
CA PHE A 206 -14.26 14.37 7.12
C PHE A 206 -14.30 15.89 7.03
N ALA A 207 -15.40 16.48 6.54
CA ALA A 207 -15.52 17.94 6.48
C ALA A 207 -15.44 18.61 7.86
N ALA A 208 -16.12 18.04 8.86
CA ALA A 208 -16.06 18.54 10.22
C ALA A 208 -14.69 18.31 10.87
N MET A 209 -14.04 17.18 10.57
CA MET A 209 -12.70 16.88 11.04
C MET A 209 -11.67 17.87 10.48
N GLN A 210 -11.69 18.11 9.17
CA GLN A 210 -10.80 19.06 8.49
C GLN A 210 -11.05 20.52 8.97
N GLU A 211 -12.30 20.93 9.19
CA GLU A 211 -12.60 22.25 9.77
C GLU A 211 -11.96 22.40 11.15
N GLN A 212 -11.97 21.35 11.95
CA GLN A 212 -11.34 21.39 13.28
C GLN A 212 -9.81 21.42 13.19
N GLU A 213 -9.20 20.64 12.28
CA GLU A 213 -7.76 20.62 12.04
C GLU A 213 -7.22 21.99 11.58
N LEU A 214 -7.99 22.72 10.78
CA LEU A 214 -7.62 24.08 10.33
C LEU A 214 -7.66 25.15 11.44
N LYS A 215 -8.25 24.85 12.61
CA LYS A 215 -8.34 25.77 13.74
C LYS A 215 -7.18 25.63 14.73
N VAL A 216 -6.37 24.58 14.58
CA VAL A 216 -5.24 24.23 15.46
C VAL A 216 -3.92 24.59 14.81
#